data_c1a1e3412aac7b86cfebf057078d289a
#
_entry.id   c1a1e3412aac7b86cfebf057078d289a
#
_cell.length_a   1.000
_cell.length_b   1.000
_cell.length_c   1.000
_cell.angle_alpha   90.00
_cell.angle_beta   90.00
_cell.angle_gamma   90.00
#
_symmetry.space_group_name_H-M   'P 1'
#
loop_
_entity.id
_entity.type
_entity.pdbx_description
1 polymer ?
#
loop_
_entity_poly.entity_id
_entity_poly.type
_entity_poly.pdbx_seq_one_letter_code
_entity_poly.pdbx_strand_id
1 'polypeptide(L)'
;MDQAVILSTARTAIGKAFRGSFNDTDAPTLASHAIKASIKKSGVDPDEIEDVIMGAAVQQGTQGYNIGRLSAIASGLPTQVPGMSVDRQCASGLMAIAIGAKQIACKEMDIVVGGGVESISLVQNEFSNKYKSQDRFLLNNKPDIYMSMIETAETVSKRYGIKRDIQDEYALQSQHRTAAAQTQGYFNDEIVTVK
;
A
#
# COMPACT_ATOMS: atom_id res chain seq x y z
N MET A 1 -19.54 4.62 20.76
CA MET A 1 -18.81 4.60 19.46
C MET A 1 -19.26 3.36 18.75
N ASP A 2 -19.67 3.50 17.52
CA ASP A 2 -20.04 2.36 16.68
C ASP A 2 -18.77 1.60 16.30
N GLN A 3 -18.87 0.30 16.10
CA GLN A 3 -17.71 -0.51 15.73
C GLN A 3 -17.63 -0.61 14.20
N ALA A 4 -16.51 -0.21 13.63
CA ALA A 4 -16.22 -0.49 12.24
C ALA A 4 -15.90 -1.98 12.07
N VAL A 5 -16.42 -2.58 11.01
CA VAL A 5 -16.20 -3.99 10.67
C VAL A 5 -15.61 -4.10 9.26
N ILE A 6 -14.81 -5.12 9.02
CA ILE A 6 -14.27 -5.42 7.69
C ILE A 6 -15.25 -6.37 7.00
N LEU A 7 -15.89 -5.91 5.92
CA LEU A 7 -16.85 -6.70 5.13
C LEU A 7 -16.15 -7.65 4.16
N SER A 8 -15.06 -7.21 3.57
CA SER A 8 -14.30 -8.01 2.59
C SER A 8 -12.86 -7.57 2.49
N THR A 9 -12.01 -8.43 1.96
CA THR A 9 -10.62 -8.13 1.62
C THR A 9 -10.28 -8.68 0.24
N ALA A 10 -9.39 -7.98 -0.48
CA ALA A 10 -8.81 -8.44 -1.73
C ALA A 10 -7.44 -7.80 -1.94
N ARG A 11 -6.54 -8.51 -2.62
CA ARG A 11 -5.25 -7.95 -3.05
C ARG A 11 -4.81 -8.56 -4.38
N THR A 12 -3.92 -7.90 -5.06
CA THR A 12 -3.19 -8.50 -6.20
C THR A 12 -2.07 -9.40 -5.68
N ALA A 13 -1.52 -10.23 -6.55
CA ALA A 13 -0.21 -10.81 -6.29
C ALA A 13 0.85 -9.71 -6.15
N ILE A 14 1.95 -10.00 -5.47
CA ILE A 14 3.10 -9.10 -5.37
C ILE A 14 3.99 -9.32 -6.59
N GLY A 15 4.19 -8.27 -7.39
CA GLY A 15 5.16 -8.25 -8.48
C GLY A 15 6.55 -7.86 -7.98
N LYS A 16 7.59 -8.48 -8.55
CA LYS A 16 8.97 -8.05 -8.28
C LYS A 16 9.26 -6.74 -8.99
N ALA A 17 9.64 -5.69 -8.24
CA ALA A 17 9.99 -4.41 -8.83
C ALA A 17 11.09 -4.55 -9.89
N PHE A 18 10.97 -3.83 -11.01
CA PHE A 18 11.87 -3.78 -12.16
C PHE A 18 12.01 -5.09 -12.96
N ARG A 19 11.49 -6.21 -12.47
CA ARG A 19 11.64 -7.55 -13.09
C ARG A 19 10.37 -8.39 -13.05
N GLY A 20 9.25 -7.84 -12.63
CA GLY A 20 7.98 -8.55 -12.50
C GLY A 20 6.98 -8.18 -13.59
N SER A 21 5.82 -8.86 -13.59
CA SER A 21 4.77 -8.65 -14.59
C SER A 21 4.04 -7.31 -14.46
N PHE A 22 4.16 -6.62 -13.32
CA PHE A 22 3.47 -5.34 -13.05
C PHE A 22 4.36 -4.11 -13.24
N ASN A 23 5.56 -4.27 -13.83
CA ASN A 23 6.53 -3.18 -13.96
C ASN A 23 6.04 -1.97 -14.74
N ASP A 24 5.11 -2.18 -15.67
CA ASP A 24 4.52 -1.16 -16.55
C ASP A 24 3.01 -1.03 -16.33
N THR A 25 2.51 -1.46 -15.18
CA THR A 25 1.10 -1.34 -14.83
C THR A 25 0.88 -0.08 -13.99
N ASP A 26 0.07 0.84 -14.51
CA ASP A 26 -0.29 2.06 -13.80
C ASP A 26 -0.94 1.76 -12.43
N ALA A 27 -0.57 2.53 -11.43
CA ALA A 27 -1.02 2.30 -10.07
C ALA A 27 -2.55 2.37 -9.89
N PRO A 28 -3.29 3.33 -10.52
CA PRO A 28 -4.76 3.31 -10.45
C PRO A 28 -5.36 2.04 -11.04
N THR A 29 -4.81 1.54 -12.15
CA THR A 29 -5.25 0.29 -12.78
C THR A 29 -4.98 -0.90 -11.85
N LEU A 30 -3.77 -1.00 -11.30
CA LEU A 30 -3.40 -2.07 -10.36
C LEU A 30 -4.33 -2.08 -9.13
N ALA A 31 -4.54 -0.92 -8.51
CA ALA A 31 -5.44 -0.77 -7.36
C ALA A 31 -6.88 -1.14 -7.70
N SER A 32 -7.35 -0.78 -8.91
CA SER A 32 -8.72 -1.03 -9.34
C SER A 32 -9.11 -2.50 -9.32
N HIS A 33 -8.19 -3.41 -9.58
CA HIS A 33 -8.47 -4.85 -9.53
C HIS A 33 -8.82 -5.31 -8.12
N ALA A 34 -8.08 -4.86 -7.12
CA ALA A 34 -8.35 -5.20 -5.72
C ALA A 34 -9.65 -4.54 -5.21
N ILE A 35 -9.87 -3.26 -5.54
CA ILE A 35 -11.08 -2.53 -5.16
C ILE A 35 -12.33 -3.19 -5.75
N LYS A 36 -12.36 -3.44 -7.06
CA LYS A 36 -13.49 -4.13 -7.72
C LYS A 36 -13.79 -5.47 -7.07
N ALA A 37 -12.76 -6.26 -6.78
CA ALA A 37 -12.94 -7.58 -6.18
C ALA A 37 -13.45 -7.48 -4.74
N SER A 38 -12.95 -6.51 -3.96
CA SER A 38 -13.42 -6.28 -2.59
C SER A 38 -14.89 -5.86 -2.57
N ILE A 39 -15.30 -4.91 -3.40
CA ILE A 39 -16.69 -4.46 -3.53
C ILE A 39 -17.59 -5.65 -3.93
N LYS A 40 -17.20 -6.40 -4.96
CA LYS A 40 -17.97 -7.57 -5.39
C LYS A 40 -18.12 -8.62 -4.28
N LYS A 41 -17.08 -8.84 -3.48
CA LYS A 41 -17.10 -9.80 -2.37
C LYS A 41 -17.97 -9.34 -1.20
N SER A 42 -17.99 -8.04 -0.92
CA SER A 42 -18.78 -7.48 0.18
C SER A 42 -20.28 -7.55 -0.08
N GLY A 43 -20.69 -7.55 -1.36
CA GLY A 43 -22.09 -7.43 -1.75
C GLY A 43 -22.68 -6.04 -1.57
N VAL A 44 -21.86 -5.04 -1.24
CA VAL A 44 -22.27 -3.63 -1.11
C VAL A 44 -22.55 -3.05 -2.49
N ASP A 45 -23.61 -2.24 -2.59
CA ASP A 45 -23.89 -1.47 -3.80
C ASP A 45 -22.76 -0.41 -3.98
N PRO A 46 -22.14 -0.34 -5.17
CA PRO A 46 -21.16 0.71 -5.47
C PRO A 46 -21.63 2.15 -5.19
N ASP A 47 -22.94 2.42 -5.31
CA ASP A 47 -23.55 3.72 -5.03
C ASP A 47 -23.59 4.07 -3.52
N GLU A 48 -23.44 3.10 -2.63
CA GLU A 48 -23.40 3.28 -1.18
C GLU A 48 -21.99 3.57 -0.66
N ILE A 49 -20.96 3.52 -1.51
CA ILE A 49 -19.57 3.80 -1.09
C ILE A 49 -19.36 5.30 -0.98
N GLU A 50 -18.97 5.75 0.18
CA GLU A 50 -18.86 7.18 0.50
C GLU A 50 -17.45 7.74 0.33
N ASP A 51 -16.38 6.90 0.41
CA ASP A 51 -14.99 7.33 0.13
C ASP A 51 -14.09 6.14 -0.24
N VAL A 52 -13.03 6.44 -0.99
CA VAL A 52 -11.93 5.53 -1.29
C VAL A 52 -10.62 6.12 -0.77
N ILE A 53 -10.12 5.58 0.33
CA ILE A 53 -8.89 6.03 0.99
C ILE A 53 -7.75 5.11 0.58
N MET A 54 -6.77 5.63 -0.17
CA MET A 54 -5.63 4.86 -0.66
C MET A 54 -4.32 5.39 -0.13
N GLY A 55 -3.53 4.48 0.44
CA GLY A 55 -2.18 4.73 0.86
C GLY A 55 -1.17 4.53 -0.26
N ALA A 56 -0.22 5.46 -0.40
CA ALA A 56 0.95 5.32 -1.26
C ALA A 56 2.12 6.11 -0.68
N ALA A 57 3.30 5.50 -0.58
CA ALA A 57 4.47 6.13 0.02
C ALA A 57 5.17 7.12 -0.92
N VAL A 58 5.11 6.89 -2.23
CA VAL A 58 5.73 7.76 -3.24
C VAL A 58 4.65 8.36 -4.13
N GLN A 59 4.12 9.52 -3.73
CA GLN A 59 3.01 10.18 -4.42
C GLN A 59 3.50 11.02 -5.61
N GLN A 60 4.10 10.37 -6.60
CA GLN A 60 4.51 10.98 -7.86
C GLN A 60 4.31 10.00 -9.03
N GLY A 61 4.51 10.46 -10.26
CA GLY A 61 4.28 9.66 -11.46
C GLY A 61 2.86 9.11 -11.49
N THR A 62 2.70 7.82 -11.75
CA THR A 62 1.39 7.13 -11.79
C THR A 62 0.65 7.11 -10.45
N GLN A 63 1.33 7.41 -9.33
CA GLN A 63 0.77 7.54 -7.98
C GLN A 63 0.54 8.99 -7.57
N GLY A 64 0.82 9.94 -8.46
CA GLY A 64 0.62 11.36 -8.24
C GLY A 64 -0.85 11.79 -8.26
N TYR A 65 -1.05 13.09 -8.17
CA TYR A 65 -2.35 13.73 -8.03
C TYR A 65 -3.10 13.22 -6.78
N ASN A 66 -4.11 12.39 -6.96
CA ASN A 66 -4.86 11.76 -5.87
C ASN A 66 -5.11 10.30 -6.23
N ILE A 67 -4.22 9.41 -5.75
CA ILE A 67 -4.31 7.98 -6.07
C ILE A 67 -5.60 7.35 -5.54
N GLY A 68 -6.18 7.85 -4.44
CA GLY A 68 -7.47 7.38 -3.94
C GLY A 68 -8.58 7.68 -4.95
N ARG A 69 -8.67 8.92 -5.41
CA ARG A 69 -9.67 9.32 -6.42
C ARG A 69 -9.46 8.62 -7.76
N LEU A 70 -8.22 8.55 -8.25
CA LEU A 70 -7.92 7.88 -9.52
C LEU A 70 -8.27 6.38 -9.45
N SER A 71 -7.99 5.74 -8.34
CA SER A 71 -8.32 4.32 -8.12
C SER A 71 -9.84 4.09 -8.03
N ALA A 72 -10.60 4.99 -7.40
CA ALA A 72 -12.05 4.95 -7.36
C ALA A 72 -12.64 4.95 -8.79
N ILE A 73 -12.24 5.91 -9.61
CA ILE A 73 -12.70 6.02 -11.00
C ILE A 73 -12.25 4.82 -11.84
N ALA A 74 -11.00 4.39 -11.74
CA ALA A 74 -10.49 3.21 -12.44
C ALA A 74 -11.21 1.92 -12.02
N SER A 75 -11.77 1.90 -10.81
CA SER A 75 -12.61 0.81 -10.32
C SER A 75 -14.04 0.82 -10.88
N GLY A 76 -14.42 1.85 -11.63
CA GLY A 76 -15.77 2.00 -12.15
C GLY A 76 -16.79 2.44 -11.10
N LEU A 77 -16.34 2.98 -9.97
CA LEU A 77 -17.22 3.61 -8.99
C LEU A 77 -17.85 4.87 -9.56
N PRO A 78 -19.05 5.23 -9.10
CA PRO A 78 -19.73 6.45 -9.50
C PRO A 78 -18.88 7.70 -9.30
N THR A 79 -19.07 8.72 -10.14
CA THR A 79 -18.28 9.96 -10.09
C THR A 79 -18.51 10.80 -8.84
N GLN A 80 -19.59 10.55 -8.11
CA GLN A 80 -19.86 11.20 -6.81
C GLN A 80 -18.99 10.63 -5.68
N VAL A 81 -18.45 9.40 -5.80
CA VAL A 81 -17.59 8.82 -4.77
C VAL A 81 -16.26 9.55 -4.73
N PRO A 82 -15.92 10.25 -3.66
CA PRO A 82 -14.64 10.95 -3.51
C PRO A 82 -13.47 9.96 -3.36
N GLY A 83 -12.28 10.50 -3.18
CA GLY A 83 -11.12 9.70 -2.85
C GLY A 83 -10.03 10.51 -2.19
N MET A 84 -9.29 9.90 -1.30
CA MET A 84 -8.20 10.51 -0.55
C MET A 84 -6.92 9.71 -0.68
N SER A 85 -5.80 10.42 -0.83
CA SER A 85 -4.45 9.84 -0.76
C SER A 85 -3.85 10.03 0.62
N VAL A 86 -3.21 9.00 1.16
CA VAL A 86 -2.55 9.03 2.46
C VAL A 86 -1.11 8.60 2.31
N ASP A 87 -0.19 9.37 2.91
CA ASP A 87 1.21 8.99 3.05
C ASP A 87 1.58 8.86 4.53
N ARG A 88 1.99 7.68 4.91
CA ARG A 88 2.70 7.34 6.15
C ARG A 88 3.78 6.31 5.82
N GLN A 89 4.50 6.55 4.74
CA GLN A 89 5.51 5.64 4.20
C GLN A 89 4.96 4.21 4.06
N CYS A 90 5.70 3.18 4.46
CA CYS A 90 5.28 1.78 4.35
C CYS A 90 3.98 1.43 5.13
N ALA A 91 3.54 2.27 6.05
CA ALA A 91 2.29 2.09 6.81
C ALA A 91 1.07 2.79 6.18
N SER A 92 1.19 3.36 4.97
CA SER A 92 0.14 4.16 4.33
C SER A 92 -1.16 3.38 4.13
N GLY A 93 -1.08 2.13 3.67
CA GLY A 93 -2.26 1.28 3.47
C GLY A 93 -2.99 0.97 4.80
N LEU A 94 -2.25 0.63 5.85
CA LEU A 94 -2.84 0.42 7.18
C LEU A 94 -3.45 1.72 7.74
N MET A 95 -2.79 2.86 7.48
CA MET A 95 -3.32 4.17 7.90
C MET A 95 -4.62 4.51 7.18
N ALA A 96 -4.74 4.20 5.90
CA ALA A 96 -5.98 4.36 5.13
C ALA A 96 -7.15 3.60 5.77
N ILE A 97 -6.94 2.33 6.12
CA ILE A 97 -7.94 1.52 6.83
C ILE A 97 -8.28 2.13 8.20
N ALA A 98 -7.27 2.57 8.95
CA ALA A 98 -7.48 3.18 10.26
C ALA A 98 -8.24 4.51 10.21
N ILE A 99 -8.08 5.29 9.14
CA ILE A 99 -8.85 6.51 8.91
C ILE A 99 -10.30 6.15 8.62
N GLY A 100 -10.58 5.25 7.68
CA GLY A 100 -11.93 4.80 7.37
C GLY A 100 -12.66 4.25 8.61
N ALA A 101 -11.99 3.41 9.40
CA ALA A 101 -12.55 2.90 10.65
C ALA A 101 -12.91 4.01 11.65
N LYS A 102 -12.11 5.08 11.73
CA LYS A 102 -12.41 6.24 12.59
C LYS A 102 -13.58 7.05 12.08
N GLN A 103 -13.69 7.27 10.77
CA GLN A 103 -14.82 7.97 10.15
C GLN A 103 -16.15 7.24 10.45
N ILE A 104 -16.15 5.90 10.31
CA ILE A 104 -17.31 5.08 10.68
C ILE A 104 -17.61 5.20 12.18
N ALA A 105 -16.60 5.06 13.05
CA ALA A 105 -16.78 5.15 14.50
C ALA A 105 -17.28 6.53 14.98
N CYS A 106 -16.96 7.59 14.23
CA CYS A 106 -17.42 8.96 14.48
C CYS A 106 -18.76 9.28 13.80
N LYS A 107 -19.33 8.35 13.02
CA LYS A 107 -20.56 8.52 12.24
C LYS A 107 -20.46 9.62 11.18
N GLU A 108 -19.30 9.80 10.62
CA GLU A 108 -19.07 10.66 9.46
C GLU A 108 -19.43 9.95 8.16
N MET A 109 -19.22 8.61 8.13
CA MET A 109 -19.45 7.73 7.00
C MET A 109 -19.92 6.36 7.49
N ASP A 110 -20.63 5.63 6.64
CA ASP A 110 -21.12 4.27 6.91
C ASP A 110 -20.30 3.22 6.16
N ILE A 111 -19.92 3.49 4.90
CA ILE A 111 -19.23 2.52 4.04
C ILE A 111 -18.05 3.18 3.33
N VAL A 112 -16.85 2.67 3.60
CA VAL A 112 -15.61 3.19 2.99
C VAL A 112 -14.73 2.04 2.45
N VAL A 113 -13.96 2.34 1.44
CA VAL A 113 -12.88 1.47 0.93
C VAL A 113 -11.55 2.00 1.43
N GLY A 114 -10.81 1.21 2.20
CA GLY A 114 -9.46 1.53 2.66
C GLY A 114 -8.43 0.55 2.13
N GLY A 115 -7.33 1.05 1.56
CA GLY A 115 -6.29 0.19 1.01
C GLY A 115 -5.00 0.92 0.68
N GLY A 116 -4.17 0.32 -0.15
CA GLY A 116 -2.93 0.93 -0.62
C GLY A 116 -2.42 0.30 -1.92
N VAL A 117 -1.58 1.05 -2.60
CA VAL A 117 -0.90 0.60 -3.82
C VAL A 117 0.50 1.21 -3.89
N GLU A 118 1.45 0.43 -4.41
CA GLU A 118 2.81 0.92 -4.64
C GLU A 118 3.37 0.30 -5.93
N SER A 119 3.65 1.13 -6.93
CA SER A 119 4.32 0.73 -8.18
C SER A 119 5.76 1.22 -8.16
N ILE A 120 6.63 0.52 -7.42
CA ILE A 120 8.05 0.88 -7.26
C ILE A 120 8.73 1.11 -8.61
N SER A 121 8.46 0.25 -9.60
CA SER A 121 9.08 0.34 -10.93
C SER A 121 8.78 1.66 -11.64
N LEU A 122 7.58 2.24 -11.42
CA LEU A 122 7.14 3.46 -12.09
C LEU A 122 7.39 4.74 -11.29
N VAL A 123 7.70 4.65 -9.99
CA VAL A 123 7.89 5.84 -9.14
C VAL A 123 9.28 5.98 -8.53
N GLN A 124 10.11 4.92 -8.58
CA GLN A 124 11.49 4.94 -8.07
C GLN A 124 12.49 4.62 -9.19
N ASN A 125 12.43 5.34 -10.29
CA ASN A 125 13.27 5.16 -11.47
C ASN A 125 14.05 6.45 -11.80
N GLU A 126 14.69 6.49 -12.96
CA GLU A 126 15.45 7.65 -13.44
C GLU A 126 14.61 8.92 -13.66
N PHE A 127 13.31 8.77 -13.92
CA PHE A 127 12.37 9.88 -14.12
C PHE A 127 11.77 10.42 -12.82
N SER A 128 12.11 9.84 -11.66
CA SER A 128 11.63 10.31 -10.38
C SER A 128 12.12 11.73 -10.09
N ASN A 129 11.20 12.59 -9.65
CA ASN A 129 11.56 13.95 -9.26
C ASN A 129 12.35 13.95 -7.96
N LYS A 130 13.63 14.28 -8.06
CA LYS A 130 14.56 14.42 -6.93
C LYS A 130 14.97 15.87 -6.66
N TYR A 131 14.41 16.83 -7.41
CA TYR A 131 14.74 18.23 -7.25
C TYR A 131 14.30 18.72 -5.86
N LYS A 132 15.26 19.21 -5.07
CA LYS A 132 15.05 19.67 -3.68
C LYS A 132 14.32 18.66 -2.78
N SER A 133 14.54 17.37 -3.00
CA SER A 133 13.90 16.30 -2.21
C SER A 133 14.41 16.21 -0.78
N GLN A 134 15.51 16.90 -0.45
CA GLN A 134 16.09 16.93 0.87
C GLN A 134 16.19 18.38 1.38
N ASP A 135 15.71 18.62 2.58
CA ASP A 135 15.76 19.92 3.24
C ASP A 135 17.09 20.13 3.94
N ARG A 136 17.75 21.29 3.69
CA ARG A 136 19.08 21.60 4.25
C ARG A 136 19.07 21.76 5.77
N PHE A 137 18.02 22.30 6.33
CA PHE A 137 17.90 22.44 7.78
C PHE A 137 17.80 21.06 8.45
N LEU A 138 17.03 20.17 7.87
CA LEU A 138 16.91 18.79 8.37
C LEU A 138 18.25 18.05 8.25
N LEU A 139 18.96 18.16 7.14
CA LEU A 139 20.29 17.56 6.98
C LEU A 139 21.28 18.04 8.04
N ASN A 140 21.24 19.33 8.39
CA ASN A 140 22.14 19.90 9.40
C ASN A 140 21.78 19.49 10.84
N ASN A 141 20.49 19.31 11.14
CA ASN A 141 20.00 19.06 12.50
C ASN A 141 19.66 17.60 12.78
N LYS A 142 19.37 16.83 11.75
CA LYS A 142 19.02 15.41 11.80
C LYS A 142 19.61 14.70 10.58
N PRO A 143 20.94 14.56 10.48
CA PRO A 143 21.61 14.09 9.26
C PRO A 143 21.11 12.71 8.77
N ASP A 144 20.66 11.85 9.68
CA ASP A 144 20.19 10.53 9.36
C ASP A 144 18.71 10.47 8.92
N ILE A 145 17.99 11.62 8.83
CA ILE A 145 16.55 11.63 8.51
C ILE A 145 16.25 11.06 7.12
N TYR A 146 17.20 11.19 6.20
CA TYR A 146 17.10 10.66 4.83
C TYR A 146 17.91 9.38 4.60
N MET A 147 18.37 8.74 5.69
CA MET A 147 19.08 7.46 5.63
C MET A 147 18.21 6.40 4.93
N SER A 148 18.82 5.64 4.04
CA SER A 148 18.12 4.54 3.38
C SER A 148 17.73 3.42 4.35
N MET A 149 16.72 2.63 4.03
CA MET A 149 16.30 1.51 4.87
C MET A 149 17.39 0.42 4.98
N ILE A 150 18.23 0.27 3.97
CA ILE A 150 19.39 -0.63 4.02
C ILE A 150 20.40 -0.14 5.06
N GLU A 151 20.78 1.13 5.01
CA GLU A 151 21.70 1.72 6.00
C GLU A 151 21.11 1.70 7.41
N THR A 152 19.79 1.92 7.52
CA THR A 152 19.06 1.79 8.80
C THR A 152 19.17 0.36 9.34
N ALA A 153 18.96 -0.66 8.49
CA ALA A 153 19.08 -2.06 8.88
C ALA A 153 20.51 -2.41 9.33
N GLU A 154 21.53 -1.92 8.63
CA GLU A 154 22.94 -2.09 9.01
C GLU A 154 23.23 -1.41 10.36
N THR A 155 22.68 -0.23 10.61
CA THR A 155 22.80 0.48 11.89
C THR A 155 22.15 -0.31 13.03
N VAL A 156 20.97 -0.87 12.80
CA VAL A 156 20.27 -1.73 13.76
C VAL A 156 21.09 -2.99 14.06
N SER A 157 21.58 -3.66 13.02
CA SER A 157 22.40 -4.85 13.14
C SER A 157 23.65 -4.60 14.01
N LYS A 158 24.37 -3.50 13.76
CA LYS A 158 25.53 -3.11 14.56
C LYS A 158 25.16 -2.76 16.01
N ARG A 159 24.12 -1.96 16.18
CA ARG A 159 23.67 -1.46 17.51
C ARG A 159 23.26 -2.59 18.44
N TYR A 160 22.57 -3.58 17.91
CA TYR A 160 22.03 -4.70 18.70
C TYR A 160 22.86 -6.00 18.58
N GLY A 161 23.99 -5.98 17.88
CA GLY A 161 24.90 -7.11 17.76
C GLY A 161 24.27 -8.29 17.01
N ILE A 162 23.38 -8.04 16.05
CA ILE A 162 22.70 -9.08 15.27
C ILE A 162 23.67 -9.62 14.21
N LYS A 163 24.13 -10.85 14.40
CA LYS A 163 25.08 -11.51 13.53
C LYS A 163 24.46 -11.94 12.20
N ARG A 164 25.30 -12.17 11.21
CA ARG A 164 24.86 -12.55 9.86
C ARG A 164 24.14 -13.88 9.82
N ASP A 165 24.58 -14.88 10.56
CA ASP A 165 23.95 -16.19 10.68
C ASP A 165 22.49 -16.08 11.17
N ILE A 166 22.25 -15.25 12.19
CA ILE A 166 20.88 -15.00 12.69
C ILE A 166 20.00 -14.31 11.63
N GLN A 167 20.56 -13.36 10.86
CA GLN A 167 19.83 -12.68 9.79
C GLN A 167 19.43 -13.68 8.68
N ASP A 168 20.36 -14.56 8.29
CA ASP A 168 20.13 -15.57 7.26
C ASP A 168 19.13 -16.64 7.71
N GLU A 169 19.22 -17.09 8.97
CA GLU A 169 18.25 -18.02 9.56
C GLU A 169 16.82 -17.43 9.58
N TYR A 170 16.68 -16.17 9.98
CA TYR A 170 15.39 -15.47 9.95
C TYR A 170 14.84 -15.33 8.53
N ALA A 171 15.68 -14.96 7.57
CA ALA A 171 15.30 -14.87 6.17
C ALA A 171 14.82 -16.23 5.61
N LEU A 172 15.56 -17.31 5.91
CA LEU A 172 15.18 -18.67 5.50
C LEU A 172 13.84 -19.09 6.12
N GLN A 173 13.65 -18.82 7.41
CA GLN A 173 12.38 -19.10 8.08
C GLN A 173 11.21 -18.34 7.42
N SER A 174 11.40 -17.07 7.06
CA SER A 174 10.39 -16.27 6.34
C SER A 174 10.02 -16.89 5.00
N GLN A 175 11.01 -17.37 4.22
CA GLN A 175 10.77 -18.05 2.96
C GLN A 175 10.00 -19.37 3.15
N HIS A 176 10.37 -20.18 4.12
CA HIS A 176 9.69 -21.44 4.42
C HIS A 176 8.21 -21.22 4.83
N ARG A 177 7.94 -20.21 5.67
CA ARG A 177 6.58 -19.87 6.09
C ARG A 177 5.73 -19.42 4.91
N THR A 178 6.28 -18.60 4.02
CA THR A 178 5.56 -18.15 2.82
C THR A 178 5.28 -19.31 1.88
N ALA A 179 6.26 -20.16 1.61
CA ALA A 179 6.08 -21.33 0.75
C ALA A 179 5.02 -22.30 1.30
N ALA A 180 5.04 -22.56 2.62
CA ALA A 180 4.04 -23.39 3.28
C ALA A 180 2.63 -22.80 3.16
N ALA A 181 2.48 -21.49 3.39
CA ALA A 181 1.20 -20.79 3.27
C ALA A 181 0.66 -20.83 1.83
N GLN A 182 1.52 -20.68 0.82
CA GLN A 182 1.15 -20.82 -0.59
C GLN A 182 0.69 -22.25 -0.91
N THR A 183 1.45 -23.27 -0.48
CA THR A 183 1.11 -24.69 -0.71
C THR A 183 -0.21 -25.07 -0.05
N GLN A 184 -0.50 -24.51 1.12
CA GLN A 184 -1.74 -24.74 1.85
C GLN A 184 -2.93 -23.91 1.33
N GLY A 185 -2.72 -23.05 0.34
CA GLY A 185 -3.75 -22.23 -0.29
C GLY A 185 -4.28 -21.07 0.56
N TYR A 186 -3.55 -20.64 1.61
CA TYR A 186 -4.01 -19.58 2.51
C TYR A 186 -4.26 -18.23 1.83
N PHE A 187 -3.70 -18.01 0.65
CA PHE A 187 -3.87 -16.78 -0.11
C PHE A 187 -4.93 -16.87 -1.23
N ASN A 188 -5.53 -18.05 -1.46
CA ASN A 188 -6.40 -18.28 -2.63
C ASN A 188 -7.63 -17.37 -2.62
N ASP A 189 -8.19 -17.11 -1.44
CA ASP A 189 -9.42 -16.33 -1.31
C ASP A 189 -9.19 -14.82 -1.38
N GLU A 190 -7.95 -14.35 -1.25
CA GLU A 190 -7.66 -12.91 -1.23
C GLU A 190 -6.97 -12.39 -2.49
N ILE A 191 -6.21 -13.26 -3.20
CA ILE A 191 -5.48 -12.86 -4.40
C ILE A 191 -6.41 -12.83 -5.61
N VAL A 192 -6.43 -11.68 -6.30
CA VAL A 192 -7.21 -11.47 -7.51
C VAL A 192 -6.31 -11.43 -8.74
N THR A 193 -6.84 -11.92 -9.86
CA THR A 193 -6.13 -11.89 -11.15
C THR A 193 -6.11 -10.46 -11.69
N VAL A 194 -4.95 -10.02 -12.12
CA VAL A 194 -4.74 -8.78 -12.90
C VAL A 194 -4.68 -9.17 -14.36
N LYS A 195 -5.51 -8.51 -15.19
CA LYS A 195 -5.59 -8.73 -16.65
C LYS A 195 -5.08 -7.50 -17.39
#